data_4dc775dc5eef066292f140b1896b29b0
#
_entry.id   4dc775dc5eef066292f140b1896b29b0
#
_cell.length_a   1.000
_cell.length_b   1.000
_cell.length_c   1.000
_cell.angle_alpha   90.00
_cell.angle_beta   90.00
_cell.angle_gamma   90.00
#
_symmetry.space_group_name_H-M   'P 1'
#
loop_
_entity.id
_entity.type
_entity.pdbx_description
1 polymer ?
#
loop_
_entity_poly.entity_id
_entity_poly.type
_entity_poly.pdbx_seq_one_letter_code
_entity_poly.pdbx_strand_id
1 'polypeptide(L)'
;MALGITIEEAPRLFAIEVAGDLDLGSIPGLHDALQKATLTTCPDVALDLDGLTSIDDAALGILHGALRRLNRVGRRIWIVCNLTALIDRLERAGILDSAEVAASRHDIASH
;
A
#
# COMPACT_ATOMS: atom_id res chain seq x y z
N MET A 1 -4.56 -13.28 -12.77
CA MET A 1 -5.37 -12.08 -13.07
C MET A 1 -4.48 -10.85 -13.03
N ALA A 2 -4.59 -9.99 -14.02
CA ALA A 2 -3.75 -8.80 -14.08
C ALA A 2 -4.04 -7.86 -12.90
N LEU A 3 -3.03 -7.12 -12.47
CA LEU A 3 -3.17 -6.17 -11.39
C LEU A 3 -3.95 -4.94 -11.84
N GLY A 4 -4.99 -4.58 -11.09
CA GLY A 4 -5.70 -3.33 -11.26
C GLY A 4 -5.30 -2.36 -10.18
N ILE A 5 -5.06 -1.10 -10.55
CA ILE A 5 -4.68 -0.05 -9.61
C ILE A 5 -5.61 1.13 -9.79
N THR A 6 -6.19 1.59 -8.69
CA THR A 6 -7.05 2.78 -8.67
C THR A 6 -6.50 3.75 -7.66
N ILE A 7 -6.37 5.02 -8.04
CA ILE A 7 -5.91 6.08 -7.15
C ILE A 7 -7.05 7.04 -6.86
N GLU A 8 -7.23 7.37 -5.59
CA GLU A 8 -8.25 8.30 -5.14
C GLU A 8 -7.59 9.30 -4.20
N GLU A 9 -7.57 10.55 -4.58
CA GLU A 9 -6.93 11.60 -3.78
C GLU A 9 -7.99 12.49 -3.14
N ALA A 10 -8.09 12.41 -1.81
CA ALA A 10 -8.91 13.29 -0.99
C ALA A 10 -7.99 14.35 -0.35
N PRO A 11 -8.52 15.38 0.29
CA PRO A 11 -7.68 16.46 0.85
C PRO A 11 -6.60 16.01 1.82
N ARG A 12 -6.82 14.93 2.58
CA ARG A 12 -5.88 14.46 3.59
C ARG A 12 -5.38 13.05 3.37
N LEU A 13 -5.92 12.32 2.40
CA LEU A 13 -5.61 10.92 2.19
C LEU A 13 -5.41 10.62 0.71
N PHE A 14 -4.25 10.09 0.38
CA PHE A 14 -3.96 9.58 -0.96
C PHE A 14 -4.11 8.06 -0.90
N ALA A 15 -5.17 7.53 -1.52
CA ALA A 15 -5.50 6.12 -1.45
C ALA A 15 -5.15 5.41 -2.75
N ILE A 16 -4.44 4.29 -2.63
CA ILE A 16 -4.08 3.42 -3.74
C ILE A 16 -4.77 2.08 -3.49
N GLU A 17 -5.72 1.72 -4.35
CA GLU A 17 -6.39 0.44 -4.27
C GLU A 17 -5.74 -0.51 -5.28
N VAL A 18 -5.33 -1.68 -4.80
CA VAL A 18 -4.63 -2.67 -5.60
C VAL A 18 -5.42 -3.97 -5.58
N ALA A 19 -5.77 -4.49 -6.75
CA ALA A 19 -6.56 -5.71 -6.88
C ALA A 19 -5.94 -6.64 -7.91
N GLY A 20 -6.00 -7.95 -7.66
CA GLY A 20 -5.45 -8.96 -8.56
C GLY A 20 -4.14 -9.55 -8.05
N ASP A 21 -3.26 -9.93 -8.98
CA ASP A 21 -1.99 -10.57 -8.66
C ASP A 21 -0.85 -9.55 -8.63
N LEU A 22 -0.19 -9.42 -7.50
CA LEU A 22 0.98 -8.57 -7.37
C LEU A 22 2.24 -9.43 -7.53
N ASP A 23 2.80 -9.39 -8.73
CA ASP A 23 3.99 -10.13 -9.12
C ASP A 23 5.01 -9.21 -9.79
N LEU A 24 6.13 -9.77 -10.24
CA LEU A 24 7.17 -8.95 -10.88
C LEU A 24 6.67 -8.20 -12.11
N GLY A 25 5.74 -8.78 -12.86
CA GLY A 25 5.19 -8.13 -14.06
C GLY A 25 4.31 -6.92 -13.76
N SER A 26 3.73 -6.86 -12.55
CA SER A 26 2.88 -5.74 -12.13
C SER A 26 3.63 -4.64 -11.36
N ILE A 27 4.89 -4.85 -11.03
CA ILE A 27 5.69 -3.88 -10.27
C ILE A 27 5.74 -2.49 -10.91
N PRO A 28 5.94 -2.35 -12.24
CA PRO A 28 5.99 -1.00 -12.83
C PRO A 28 4.74 -0.17 -12.56
N GLY A 29 3.54 -0.76 -12.64
CA GLY A 29 2.30 -0.05 -12.36
C GLY A 29 2.19 0.37 -10.89
N LEU A 30 2.54 -0.52 -9.98
CA LEU A 30 2.56 -0.20 -8.55
C LEU A 30 3.61 0.87 -8.24
N HIS A 31 4.78 0.77 -8.86
CA HIS A 31 5.85 1.76 -8.69
C HIS A 31 5.38 3.16 -9.10
N ASP A 32 4.68 3.27 -10.23
CA ASP A 32 4.14 4.55 -10.68
C ASP A 32 3.16 5.15 -9.68
N ALA A 33 2.26 4.32 -9.12
CA ALA A 33 1.30 4.78 -8.13
C ALA A 33 1.99 5.27 -6.85
N LEU A 34 2.99 4.51 -6.37
CA LEU A 34 3.74 4.88 -5.18
C LEU A 34 4.59 6.13 -5.42
N GLN A 35 5.09 6.32 -6.64
CA GLN A 35 5.82 7.54 -7.02
C GLN A 35 4.89 8.77 -6.92
N LYS A 36 3.65 8.65 -7.38
CA LYS A 36 2.67 9.72 -7.24
C LYS A 36 2.40 10.03 -5.77
N ALA A 37 2.42 9.02 -4.91
CA ALA A 37 2.23 9.21 -3.47
C ALA A 37 3.37 10.02 -2.84
N THR A 38 4.58 9.99 -3.40
CA THR A 38 5.68 10.83 -2.90
C THR A 38 5.48 12.30 -3.24
N LEU A 39 4.70 12.58 -4.28
CA LEU A 39 4.49 13.95 -4.78
C LEU A 39 3.19 14.57 -4.27
N THR A 40 2.33 13.79 -3.62
CA THR A 40 1.08 14.34 -3.08
C THR A 40 1.33 15.26 -1.89
N THR A 41 0.41 16.18 -1.65
CA THR A 41 0.43 17.03 -0.45
C THR A 41 -0.31 16.36 0.71
N CYS A 42 -0.96 15.23 0.50
CA CYS A 42 -1.68 14.51 1.55
C CYS A 42 -0.69 13.99 2.60
N PRO A 43 -0.95 14.20 3.90
CA PRO A 43 -0.07 13.67 4.93
C PRO A 43 -0.13 12.16 5.05
N ASP A 44 -1.28 11.56 4.72
CA ASP A 44 -1.52 10.13 4.86
C ASP A 44 -1.66 9.46 3.50
N VAL A 45 -1.08 8.27 3.39
CA VAL A 45 -1.20 7.40 2.21
C VAL A 45 -1.80 6.08 2.66
N ALA A 46 -2.85 5.63 1.98
CA ALA A 46 -3.45 4.33 2.23
C ALA A 46 -3.18 3.40 1.05
N LEU A 47 -2.71 2.20 1.36
CA LEU A 47 -2.55 1.14 0.38
C LEU A 47 -3.59 0.08 0.69
N ASP A 48 -4.62 -0.01 -0.14
CA ASP A 48 -5.73 -0.94 0.06
C ASP A 48 -5.43 -2.24 -0.67
N LEU A 49 -5.19 -3.30 0.10
CA LEU A 49 -4.79 -4.61 -0.40
C LEU A 49 -5.90 -5.66 -0.31
N ASP A 50 -7.11 -5.29 0.08
CA ASP A 50 -8.20 -6.26 0.22
C ASP A 50 -8.58 -6.94 -1.09
N GLY A 51 -8.28 -6.32 -2.22
CA GLY A 51 -8.54 -6.91 -3.53
C GLY A 51 -7.43 -7.80 -4.08
N LEU A 52 -6.32 -7.98 -3.35
CA LEU A 52 -5.24 -8.84 -3.82
C LEU A 52 -5.65 -10.31 -3.78
N THR A 53 -5.35 -11.04 -4.85
CA THR A 53 -5.52 -12.48 -4.91
C THR A 53 -4.21 -13.21 -4.62
N SER A 54 -3.07 -12.58 -4.92
CA SER A 54 -1.76 -13.13 -4.61
C SER A 54 -0.70 -12.04 -4.55
N ILE A 55 0.38 -12.31 -3.84
CA ILE A 55 1.56 -11.44 -3.80
C ILE A 55 2.79 -12.35 -3.68
N ASP A 56 3.79 -12.14 -4.54
CA ASP A 56 5.01 -12.92 -4.45
C ASP A 56 6.06 -12.22 -3.55
N ASP A 57 7.08 -12.98 -3.15
CA ASP A 57 8.09 -12.49 -2.20
C ASP A 57 8.93 -11.35 -2.77
N ALA A 58 9.21 -11.39 -4.08
CA ALA A 58 9.96 -10.32 -4.73
C ALA A 58 9.18 -9.01 -4.71
N ALA A 59 7.87 -9.08 -4.97
CA ALA A 59 7.00 -7.91 -4.90
C ALA A 59 6.90 -7.37 -3.48
N LEU A 60 6.85 -8.25 -2.48
CA LEU A 60 6.86 -7.83 -1.06
C LEU A 60 8.11 -7.04 -0.73
N GLY A 61 9.28 -7.49 -1.19
CA GLY A 61 10.54 -6.80 -0.95
C GLY A 61 10.56 -5.41 -1.55
N ILE A 62 10.07 -5.27 -2.78
CA ILE A 62 9.99 -3.98 -3.47
C ILE A 62 9.02 -3.05 -2.78
N LEU A 63 7.87 -3.57 -2.37
CA LEU A 63 6.88 -2.81 -1.62
C LEU A 63 7.47 -2.29 -0.30
N HIS A 64 8.18 -3.14 0.44
CA HIS A 64 8.83 -2.76 1.68
C HIS A 64 9.76 -1.55 1.47
N GLY A 65 10.62 -1.60 0.46
CA GLY A 65 11.53 -0.50 0.16
C GLY A 65 10.80 0.79 -0.21
N ALA A 66 9.72 0.67 -0.98
CA ALA A 66 8.93 1.84 -1.39
C ALA A 66 8.23 2.50 -0.20
N LEU A 67 7.68 1.71 0.72
CA LEU A 67 7.00 2.27 1.90
C LEU A 67 8.00 2.95 2.85
N ARG A 68 9.22 2.41 2.97
CA ARG A 68 10.26 3.07 3.75
C ARG A 68 10.63 4.43 3.16
N ARG A 69 10.69 4.54 1.83
CA ARG A 69 10.96 5.83 1.17
C ARG A 69 9.86 6.84 1.43
N LEU A 70 8.59 6.42 1.40
CA LEU A 70 7.46 7.30 1.71
C LEU A 70 7.54 7.81 3.16
N ASN A 71 7.91 6.94 4.09
CA ASN A 71 8.11 7.36 5.48
C ASN A 71 9.21 8.42 5.62
N ARG A 72 10.30 8.29 4.86
CA ARG A 72 11.41 9.24 4.91
C ARG A 72 11.01 10.63 4.44
N VAL A 73 10.03 10.72 3.52
CA VAL A 73 9.52 12.02 3.07
C VAL A 73 8.32 12.49 3.90
N GLY A 74 8.08 11.87 5.04
CA GLY A 74 7.12 12.33 6.02
C GLY A 74 5.68 11.84 5.82
N ARG A 75 5.47 10.85 4.95
CA ARG A 75 4.13 10.29 4.75
C ARG A 75 3.83 9.25 5.82
N ARG A 76 2.63 9.31 6.40
CA ARG A 76 2.12 8.26 7.28
C ARG A 76 1.44 7.21 6.38
N ILE A 77 1.84 5.95 6.55
CA ILE A 77 1.36 4.87 5.68
C ILE A 77 0.35 4.01 6.43
N TRP A 78 -0.77 3.75 5.76
CA TRP A 78 -1.80 2.84 6.24
C TRP A 78 -1.97 1.72 5.24
N ILE A 79 -2.13 0.50 5.74
CA ILE A 79 -2.47 -0.65 4.90
C ILE A 79 -3.88 -1.08 5.26
N VAL A 80 -4.79 -0.96 4.30
CA VAL A 80 -6.15 -1.45 4.47
C VAL A 80 -6.17 -2.90 4.04
N CYS A 81 -6.29 -3.80 5.01
CA CYS A 81 -6.23 -5.23 4.77
C CYS A 81 -6.98 -5.98 5.86
N ASN A 82 -7.86 -6.89 5.45
CA ASN A 82 -8.63 -7.74 6.35
C ASN A 82 -8.29 -9.24 6.17
N LEU A 83 -7.31 -9.54 5.32
CA LEU A 83 -6.89 -10.92 5.04
C LEU A 83 -5.79 -11.30 6.04
N THR A 84 -6.14 -12.11 7.04
CA THR A 84 -5.23 -12.47 8.12
C THR A 84 -3.92 -13.07 7.62
N ALA A 85 -3.97 -13.94 6.62
CA ALA A 85 -2.76 -14.56 6.06
C ALA A 85 -1.86 -13.53 5.39
N LEU A 86 -2.43 -12.53 4.74
CA LEU A 86 -1.65 -11.48 4.10
C LEU A 86 -1.04 -10.54 5.15
N ILE A 87 -1.80 -10.18 6.17
CA ILE A 87 -1.28 -9.36 7.28
C ILE A 87 -0.08 -10.05 7.91
N ASP A 88 -0.17 -11.35 8.13
CA ASP A 88 0.93 -12.13 8.70
C ASP A 88 2.18 -12.10 7.81
N ARG A 89 2.01 -12.20 6.50
CA ARG A 89 3.13 -12.09 5.55
C ARG A 89 3.76 -10.70 5.56
N LEU A 90 2.93 -9.66 5.64
CA LEU A 90 3.41 -8.27 5.70
C LEU A 90 4.22 -8.05 6.97
N GLU A 91 3.76 -8.59 8.09
CA GLU A 91 4.46 -8.47 9.37
C GLU A 91 5.82 -9.16 9.32
N ARG A 92 5.86 -10.40 8.81
CA ARG A 92 7.12 -11.15 8.70
C ARG A 92 8.10 -10.51 7.73
N ALA A 93 7.62 -9.79 6.73
CA ALA A 93 8.47 -9.06 5.79
C ALA A 93 8.98 -7.73 6.34
N GLY A 94 8.55 -7.32 7.53
CA GLY A 94 8.97 -6.06 8.14
C GLY A 94 8.20 -4.83 7.65
N ILE A 95 7.18 -5.02 6.83
CA ILE A 95 6.41 -3.90 6.25
C ILE A 95 5.68 -3.11 7.33
N LEU A 96 5.21 -3.79 8.37
CA LEU A 96 4.46 -3.12 9.44
C LEU A 96 5.34 -2.27 10.36
N ASP A 97 6.65 -2.29 10.18
CA ASP A 97 7.55 -1.35 10.84
C ASP A 97 7.40 0.07 10.25
N SER A 98 6.92 0.17 9.03
CA SER A 98 6.76 1.44 8.29
C SER A 98 5.31 1.83 8.06
N ALA A 99 4.35 0.99 8.44
CA ALA A 99 2.94 1.20 8.14
C ALA A 99 2.05 0.62 9.24
N GLU A 100 0.86 1.19 9.38
CA GLU A 100 -0.15 0.68 10.29
C GLU A 100 -1.27 0.02 9.50
N VAL A 101 -1.88 -1.03 10.09
CA VAL A 101 -2.99 -1.72 9.45
C VAL A 101 -4.31 -1.09 9.90
N ALA A 102 -5.22 -0.89 8.95
CA ALA A 102 -6.58 -0.43 9.22
C ALA A 102 -7.57 -1.38 8.53
N ALA A 103 -8.76 -1.50 9.09
CA ALA A 103 -9.80 -2.35 8.51
C ALA A 103 -10.47 -1.68 7.30
N SER A 104 -10.49 -0.34 7.27
CA SER A 104 -11.10 0.40 6.17
C SER A 104 -10.47 1.80 6.06
N ARG A 105 -10.70 2.45 4.91
CA ARG A 105 -10.29 3.85 4.73
C ARG A 105 -11.04 4.77 5.70
N HIS A 106 -12.26 4.41 6.05
CA HIS A 106 -13.07 5.18 6.99
C HIS A 106 -12.39 5.26 8.36
N ASP A 107 -11.77 4.17 8.81
CA ASP A 107 -11.03 4.16 10.07
C ASP A 107 -9.85 5.13 10.06
N ILE A 108 -9.19 5.27 8.92
CA ILE A 108 -8.08 6.21 8.75
C ILE A 108 -8.60 7.65 8.84
N ALA A 109 -9.71 7.95 8.20
CA ALA A 109 -10.30 9.28 8.18
C ALA A 109 -10.77 9.75 9.56
N SER A 110 -10.94 8.81 10.50
CA SER A 110 -11.38 9.12 11.87
C SER A 110 -10.24 9.50 12.80
N HIS A 111 -9.01 9.38 12.35
CA HIS A 111 -7.83 9.70 13.17
C HIS A 111 -7.46 11.17 13.13
#